data_a7b83bc31877634caebb5fe62cf42eca
#
_entry.id   a7b83bc31877634caebb5fe62cf42eca
#
_cell.length_a   1.000
_cell.length_b   1.000
_cell.length_c   1.000
_cell.angle_alpha   90.00
_cell.angle_beta   90.00
_cell.angle_gamma   90.00
#
_symmetry.space_group_name_H-M   'P 1'
#
loop_
_entity.id
_entity.type
_entity.pdbx_description
1 polymer ?
#
loop_
_entity_poly.entity_id
_entity_poly.type
_entity_poly.pdbx_seq_one_letter_code
_entity_poly.pdbx_strand_id
1 'polypeptide(L)'
;MLPNPSQKYAAFAPIALPDRQWPDKTLTHAPRWLSTDLRDGNQALAEPMDIPRKLRFWEQLLTCGFKEIEVAFPSASETDFQFVRQLIEEQRIPDDVTIQVLTQARSDLIERTFASLEGAKRATVHLYNATAPLFRQLVFRQSKEEIVQLAVSATRQIRALCEAHPQTRWCYEYSPETFCFTEPDFALQICEAVADVWEPSSARPMIINLPATVEVNTPNVYADQIEYFCRHFSR
;
A
#
# COMPACT_ATOMS: atom_id res chain seq x y z
N MET A 1 -8.81 -7.73 -34.50
CA MET A 1 -9.40 -8.65 -33.49
C MET A 1 -8.63 -9.97 -33.55
N LEU A 2 -8.27 -10.56 -32.42
CA LEU A 2 -7.54 -11.83 -32.41
C LEU A 2 -8.48 -12.94 -32.97
N PRO A 3 -7.99 -13.80 -33.89
CA PRO A 3 -8.82 -14.84 -34.49
C PRO A 3 -9.28 -15.89 -33.49
N ASN A 4 -8.51 -16.10 -32.41
CA ASN A 4 -8.91 -16.96 -31.30
C ASN A 4 -8.58 -16.29 -29.97
N PRO A 5 -9.51 -15.53 -29.37
CA PRO A 5 -9.28 -14.79 -28.12
C PRO A 5 -8.91 -15.69 -26.93
N SER A 6 -9.39 -16.93 -26.91
CA SER A 6 -9.11 -17.87 -25.82
C SER A 6 -7.61 -18.23 -25.68
N GLN A 7 -6.85 -18.15 -26.76
CA GLN A 7 -5.40 -18.38 -26.74
C GLN A 7 -4.61 -17.28 -25.99
N LYS A 8 -5.24 -16.14 -25.74
CA LYS A 8 -4.63 -15.04 -24.97
C LYS A 8 -4.54 -15.37 -23.48
N TYR A 9 -5.42 -16.23 -22.99
CA TYR A 9 -5.57 -16.48 -21.56
C TYR A 9 -4.99 -17.85 -21.20
N ALA A 10 -4.13 -17.87 -20.18
CA ALA A 10 -3.64 -19.09 -19.55
C ALA A 10 -4.39 -19.31 -18.23
N ALA A 11 -4.53 -20.56 -17.81
CA ALA A 11 -5.01 -20.88 -16.47
C ALA A 11 -4.04 -20.30 -15.43
N PHE A 12 -4.57 -19.73 -14.35
CA PHE A 12 -3.75 -19.24 -13.26
C PHE A 12 -3.08 -20.42 -12.54
N ALA A 13 -1.78 -20.34 -12.30
CA ALA A 13 -1.04 -21.41 -11.63
C ALA A 13 -1.49 -21.54 -10.17
N PRO A 14 -1.92 -22.72 -9.71
CA PRO A 14 -2.29 -22.91 -8.31
C PRO A 14 -1.05 -22.84 -7.41
N ILE A 15 -1.25 -22.39 -6.17
CA ILE A 15 -0.23 -22.48 -5.12
C ILE A 15 -0.28 -23.89 -4.50
N ALA A 16 0.87 -24.54 -4.40
CA ALA A 16 0.97 -25.87 -3.79
C ALA A 16 0.91 -25.78 -2.25
N LEU A 17 -0.31 -25.81 -1.72
CA LEU A 17 -0.59 -25.84 -0.28
C LEU A 17 -1.48 -27.04 0.04
N PRO A 18 -0.95 -28.27 0.12
CA PRO A 18 -1.75 -29.46 0.37
C PRO A 18 -2.38 -29.47 1.77
N ASP A 19 -1.79 -28.75 2.72
CA ASP A 19 -2.18 -28.61 4.13
C ASP A 19 -2.73 -27.21 4.44
N ARG A 20 -3.40 -26.56 3.48
CA ARG A 20 -3.99 -25.23 3.67
C ARG A 20 -4.93 -25.17 4.87
N GLN A 21 -4.88 -24.08 5.60
CA GLN A 21 -5.64 -23.90 6.84
C GLN A 21 -6.73 -22.83 6.74
N TRP A 22 -6.63 -21.91 5.77
CA TRP A 22 -7.56 -20.80 5.68
C TRP A 22 -9.04 -21.20 5.57
N PRO A 23 -9.45 -22.35 4.92
CA PRO A 23 -10.87 -22.71 4.83
C PRO A 23 -11.49 -23.03 6.19
N ASP A 24 -10.70 -23.48 7.15
CA ASP A 24 -11.17 -23.88 8.49
C ASP A 24 -11.08 -22.73 9.52
N LYS A 25 -10.55 -21.56 9.10
CA LYS A 25 -10.42 -20.39 9.98
C LYS A 25 -11.70 -19.58 9.99
N THR A 26 -12.12 -19.16 11.18
CA THR A 26 -13.24 -18.25 11.39
C THR A 26 -12.73 -16.96 12.02
N LEU A 27 -13.18 -15.81 11.49
CA LEU A 27 -12.92 -14.51 12.10
C LEU A 27 -13.78 -14.37 13.37
N THR A 28 -13.14 -14.25 14.53
CA THR A 28 -13.79 -14.06 15.82
C THR A 28 -13.76 -12.62 16.32
N HIS A 29 -12.96 -11.77 15.68
CA HIS A 29 -12.82 -10.35 16.02
C HIS A 29 -12.87 -9.54 14.73
N ALA A 30 -13.38 -8.31 14.82
CA ALA A 30 -13.36 -7.39 13.69
C ALA A 30 -11.92 -7.07 13.30
N PRO A 31 -11.58 -7.07 12.00
CA PRO A 31 -10.27 -6.59 11.54
C PRO A 31 -10.16 -5.07 11.73
N ARG A 32 -8.94 -4.58 11.72
CA ARG A 32 -8.71 -3.14 11.56
C ARG A 32 -9.10 -2.73 10.14
N TRP A 33 -10.02 -1.79 10.04
CA TRP A 33 -10.49 -1.27 8.77
C TRP A 33 -9.67 -0.04 8.37
N LEU A 34 -9.13 -0.05 7.16
CA LEU A 34 -8.59 1.10 6.47
C LEU A 34 -9.58 1.54 5.39
N SER A 35 -10.04 2.79 5.40
CA SER A 35 -10.75 3.35 4.26
C SER A 35 -9.76 3.85 3.22
N THR A 36 -9.93 3.43 1.97
CA THR A 36 -9.15 3.89 0.81
C THR A 36 -10.00 4.75 -0.14
N ASP A 37 -11.20 5.10 0.26
CA ASP A 37 -12.19 5.80 -0.59
C ASP A 37 -11.68 7.16 -1.09
N LEU A 38 -10.99 7.92 -0.23
CA LEU A 38 -10.47 9.25 -0.55
C LEU A 38 -9.22 9.23 -1.45
N ARG A 39 -8.55 8.09 -1.57
CA ARG A 39 -7.39 7.92 -2.45
C ARG A 39 -7.73 7.00 -3.63
N ASP A 40 -7.85 5.70 -3.40
CA ASP A 40 -8.06 4.71 -4.46
C ASP A 40 -9.45 4.82 -5.08
N GLY A 41 -10.47 4.95 -4.24
CA GLY A 41 -11.84 5.21 -4.68
C GLY A 41 -11.97 6.51 -5.48
N ASN A 42 -11.35 7.59 -5.00
CA ASN A 42 -11.32 8.88 -5.70
C ASN A 42 -10.58 8.79 -7.05
N GLN A 43 -9.50 8.00 -7.11
CA GLN A 43 -8.71 7.79 -8.34
C GLN A 43 -9.54 7.11 -9.45
N ALA A 44 -10.53 6.30 -9.08
CA ALA A 44 -11.41 5.60 -10.02
C ALA A 44 -12.53 6.49 -10.61
N LEU A 45 -12.74 7.69 -10.07
CA LEU A 45 -13.77 8.61 -10.56
C LEU A 45 -13.35 9.27 -11.87
N ALA A 46 -14.28 9.41 -12.81
CA ALA A 46 -14.07 10.16 -14.06
C ALA A 46 -13.73 11.63 -13.77
N GLU A 47 -14.36 12.20 -12.75
CA GLU A 47 -14.07 13.53 -12.21
C GLU A 47 -13.68 13.38 -10.73
N PRO A 48 -12.38 13.35 -10.40
CA PRO A 48 -11.91 13.28 -9.02
C PRO A 48 -12.49 14.40 -8.14
N MET A 49 -12.68 14.12 -6.87
CA MET A 49 -13.24 15.06 -5.91
C MET A 49 -12.31 16.26 -5.72
N ASP A 50 -12.89 17.46 -5.71
CA ASP A 50 -12.27 18.67 -5.20
C ASP A 50 -12.13 18.63 -3.66
N ILE A 51 -11.39 19.57 -3.08
CA ILE A 51 -11.15 19.63 -1.64
C ILE A 51 -12.46 19.74 -0.84
N PRO A 52 -13.46 20.57 -1.18
CA PRO A 52 -14.73 20.63 -0.47
C PRO A 52 -15.48 19.29 -0.42
N ARG A 53 -15.47 18.54 -1.53
CA ARG A 53 -16.08 17.19 -1.57
C ARG A 53 -15.29 16.19 -0.74
N LYS A 54 -13.96 16.22 -0.82
CA LYS A 54 -13.07 15.37 0.01
C LYS A 54 -13.29 15.65 1.50
N LEU A 55 -13.42 16.91 1.93
CA LEU A 55 -13.70 17.27 3.32
C LEU A 55 -15.04 16.73 3.81
N ARG A 56 -16.11 16.86 3.02
CA ARG A 56 -17.42 16.28 3.36
C ARG A 56 -17.34 14.77 3.50
N PHE A 57 -16.60 14.11 2.63
CA PHE A 57 -16.45 12.67 2.68
C PHE A 57 -15.57 12.22 3.86
N TRP A 58 -14.50 12.97 4.17
CA TRP A 58 -13.69 12.80 5.36
C TRP A 58 -14.55 12.80 6.64
N GLU A 59 -15.40 13.80 6.80
CA GLU A 59 -16.32 13.90 7.93
C GLU A 59 -17.27 12.70 8.01
N GLN A 60 -17.75 12.22 6.87
CA GLN A 60 -18.58 11.03 6.81
C GLN A 60 -17.81 9.76 7.24
N LEU A 61 -16.56 9.59 6.81
CA LEU A 61 -15.74 8.46 7.21
C LEU A 61 -15.47 8.46 8.73
N LEU A 62 -15.22 9.64 9.31
CA LEU A 62 -15.10 9.77 10.77
C LEU A 62 -16.40 9.38 11.48
N THR A 63 -17.56 9.78 10.94
CA THR A 63 -18.88 9.41 11.48
C THR A 63 -19.12 7.90 11.41
N CYS A 64 -18.63 7.23 10.35
CA CYS A 64 -18.66 5.77 10.22
C CYS A 64 -17.72 5.06 11.22
N GLY A 65 -16.81 5.80 11.88
CA GLY A 65 -15.92 5.26 12.90
C GLY A 65 -14.59 4.76 12.41
N PHE A 66 -14.19 5.04 11.16
CA PHE A 66 -12.87 4.68 10.66
C PHE A 66 -11.76 5.36 11.47
N LYS A 67 -10.72 4.58 11.81
CA LYS A 67 -9.55 5.03 12.56
C LYS A 67 -8.28 5.09 11.72
N GLU A 68 -8.31 4.49 10.55
CA GLU A 68 -7.26 4.53 9.55
C GLU A 68 -7.88 4.90 8.21
N ILE A 69 -7.38 5.97 7.59
CA ILE A 69 -7.95 6.51 6.35
C ILE A 69 -6.82 6.92 5.41
N GLU A 70 -6.74 6.27 4.26
CA GLU A 70 -5.83 6.68 3.18
C GLU A 70 -6.46 7.85 2.43
N VAL A 71 -5.93 9.03 2.69
CA VAL A 71 -6.57 10.30 2.32
C VAL A 71 -6.18 10.82 0.95
N ALA A 72 -4.95 10.48 0.49
CA ALA A 72 -4.40 11.13 -0.69
C ALA A 72 -3.18 10.42 -1.27
N PHE A 73 -2.82 10.84 -2.50
CA PHE A 73 -1.51 10.65 -3.12
C PHE A 73 -0.86 12.03 -3.34
N PRO A 74 -0.23 12.63 -2.30
CA PRO A 74 0.15 14.05 -2.31
C PRO A 74 1.13 14.45 -3.41
N SER A 75 1.96 13.50 -3.86
CA SER A 75 2.91 13.75 -4.95
C SER A 75 2.29 13.65 -6.35
N ALA A 76 1.06 13.11 -6.48
CA ALA A 76 0.40 12.97 -7.78
C ALA A 76 -0.36 14.23 -8.21
N SER A 77 -0.90 15.02 -7.28
CA SER A 77 -1.66 16.21 -7.59
C SER A 77 -1.56 17.29 -6.51
N GLU A 78 -1.71 18.54 -6.94
CA GLU A 78 -1.77 19.67 -5.99
C GLU A 78 -3.01 19.61 -5.11
N THR A 79 -4.14 19.15 -5.62
CA THR A 79 -5.38 18.97 -4.84
C THR A 79 -5.16 18.01 -3.70
N ASP A 80 -4.48 16.88 -3.93
CA ASP A 80 -4.19 15.90 -2.89
C ASP A 80 -3.19 16.43 -1.86
N PHE A 81 -2.16 17.15 -2.32
CA PHE A 81 -1.20 17.81 -1.43
C PHE A 81 -1.90 18.81 -0.50
N GLN A 82 -2.68 19.72 -1.06
CA GLN A 82 -3.39 20.75 -0.30
C GLN A 82 -4.46 20.16 0.63
N PHE A 83 -5.12 19.09 0.24
CA PHE A 83 -6.07 18.40 1.09
C PHE A 83 -5.42 17.86 2.37
N VAL A 84 -4.25 17.21 2.25
CA VAL A 84 -3.48 16.73 3.41
C VAL A 84 -3.06 17.90 4.30
N ARG A 85 -2.53 18.98 3.68
CA ARG A 85 -2.16 20.20 4.42
C ARG A 85 -3.34 20.76 5.19
N GLN A 86 -4.50 20.90 4.56
CA GLN A 86 -5.70 21.44 5.18
C GLN A 86 -6.17 20.59 6.36
N LEU A 87 -6.16 19.26 6.25
CA LEU A 87 -6.51 18.37 7.36
C LEU A 87 -5.61 18.61 8.59
N ILE A 88 -4.32 18.84 8.36
CA ILE A 88 -3.33 19.04 9.44
C ILE A 88 -3.41 20.46 10.01
N GLU A 89 -3.37 21.49 9.18
CA GLU A 89 -3.34 22.89 9.57
C GLU A 89 -4.62 23.35 10.27
N GLU A 90 -5.76 22.86 9.81
CA GLU A 90 -7.07 23.13 10.43
C GLU A 90 -7.40 22.16 11.59
N GLN A 91 -6.45 21.29 11.98
CA GLN A 91 -6.59 20.33 13.08
C GLN A 91 -7.86 19.44 12.96
N ARG A 92 -8.15 18.99 11.72
CA ARG A 92 -9.34 18.17 11.45
C ARG A 92 -9.16 16.68 11.75
N ILE A 93 -7.97 16.27 12.15
CA ILE A 93 -7.63 14.86 12.41
C ILE A 93 -7.81 14.58 13.91
N PRO A 94 -8.79 13.73 14.29
CA PRO A 94 -8.94 13.31 15.69
C PRO A 94 -7.69 12.59 16.21
N ASP A 95 -7.44 12.69 17.52
CA ASP A 95 -6.22 12.12 18.14
C ASP A 95 -6.13 10.59 18.03
N ASP A 96 -7.25 9.91 17.82
CA ASP A 96 -7.34 8.45 17.66
C ASP A 96 -7.38 8.00 16.20
N VAL A 97 -7.25 8.93 15.24
CA VAL A 97 -7.25 8.65 13.80
C VAL A 97 -5.85 8.80 13.23
N THR A 98 -5.45 7.86 12.38
CA THR A 98 -4.21 7.90 11.61
C THR A 98 -4.54 8.15 10.13
N ILE A 99 -3.97 9.21 9.56
CA ILE A 99 -4.02 9.41 8.12
C ILE A 99 -2.95 8.58 7.42
N GLN A 100 -3.27 8.07 6.24
CA GLN A 100 -2.34 7.37 5.37
C GLN A 100 -2.21 8.12 4.06
N VAL A 101 -1.00 8.16 3.51
CA VAL A 101 -0.71 8.76 2.20
C VAL A 101 0.15 7.82 1.37
N LEU A 102 -0.15 7.78 0.07
CA LEU A 102 0.57 6.94 -0.90
C LEU A 102 1.77 7.68 -1.48
N THR A 103 2.85 6.96 -1.74
CA THR A 103 4.00 7.45 -2.51
C THR A 103 4.64 6.33 -3.35
N GLN A 104 5.16 6.70 -4.52
CA GLN A 104 5.97 5.81 -5.35
C GLN A 104 7.42 5.75 -4.82
N ALA A 105 8.15 4.69 -5.21
CA ALA A 105 9.57 4.51 -4.91
C ALA A 105 10.47 5.44 -5.77
N ARG A 106 10.28 6.76 -5.61
CA ARG A 106 11.05 7.84 -6.25
C ARG A 106 11.36 8.92 -5.23
N SER A 107 12.62 9.36 -5.18
CA SER A 107 13.12 10.29 -4.16
C SER A 107 12.33 11.60 -4.11
N ASP A 108 12.11 12.23 -5.26
CA ASP A 108 11.39 13.49 -5.40
C ASP A 108 9.93 13.40 -4.92
N LEU A 109 9.26 12.26 -5.18
CA LEU A 109 7.88 12.03 -4.76
C LEU A 109 7.80 11.73 -3.26
N ILE A 110 8.77 11.00 -2.71
CA ILE A 110 8.87 10.76 -1.27
C ILE A 110 9.05 12.08 -0.51
N GLU A 111 9.96 12.94 -0.95
CA GLU A 111 10.18 14.27 -0.34
C GLU A 111 8.91 15.13 -0.36
N ARG A 112 8.21 15.19 -1.50
CA ARG A 112 6.93 15.91 -1.61
C ARG A 112 5.86 15.32 -0.69
N THR A 113 5.81 14.01 -0.56
CA THR A 113 4.88 13.32 0.35
C THR A 113 5.16 13.73 1.80
N PHE A 114 6.41 13.72 2.24
CA PHE A 114 6.79 14.16 3.59
C PHE A 114 6.49 15.63 3.83
N ALA A 115 6.73 16.49 2.84
CA ALA A 115 6.35 17.92 2.93
C ALA A 115 4.84 18.10 3.17
N SER A 116 3.99 17.24 2.61
CA SER A 116 2.55 17.29 2.87
C SER A 116 2.17 16.88 4.29
N LEU A 117 2.99 16.06 4.97
CA LEU A 117 2.75 15.52 6.31
C LEU A 117 3.34 16.37 7.44
N GLU A 118 4.01 17.48 7.12
CA GLU A 118 4.60 18.34 8.15
C GLU A 118 3.57 18.76 9.19
N GLY A 119 3.88 18.55 10.48
CA GLY A 119 2.99 18.83 11.61
C GLY A 119 1.94 17.76 11.90
N ALA A 120 1.89 16.65 11.16
CA ALA A 120 1.01 15.53 11.46
C ALA A 120 1.40 14.87 12.80
N LYS A 121 0.41 14.58 13.66
CA LYS A 121 0.65 13.85 14.92
C LYS A 121 0.88 12.36 14.70
N ARG A 122 0.15 11.78 13.74
CA ARG A 122 0.23 10.36 13.34
C ARG A 122 0.06 10.25 11.85
N ALA A 123 0.90 9.46 11.21
CA ALA A 123 0.76 9.19 9.78
C ALA A 123 1.32 7.80 9.41
N THR A 124 0.68 7.17 8.43
CA THR A 124 1.23 6.02 7.72
C THR A 124 1.73 6.48 6.36
N VAL A 125 3.00 6.19 6.07
CA VAL A 125 3.56 6.39 4.72
C VAL A 125 3.49 5.07 3.98
N HIS A 126 2.66 5.04 2.94
CA HIS A 126 2.42 3.86 2.11
C HIS A 126 3.28 3.92 0.84
N LEU A 127 4.37 3.15 0.83
CA LEU A 127 5.25 2.99 -0.33
C LEU A 127 4.77 1.87 -1.22
N TYR A 128 4.79 2.08 -2.53
CA TYR A 128 4.56 1.01 -3.50
C TYR A 128 5.53 1.05 -4.68
N ASN A 129 5.77 -0.11 -5.25
CA ASN A 129 6.31 -0.29 -6.60
C ASN A 129 5.79 -1.60 -7.19
N ALA A 130 5.54 -1.61 -8.51
CA ALA A 130 5.05 -2.81 -9.17
C ALA A 130 6.12 -3.90 -9.25
N THR A 131 5.71 -5.15 -8.97
CA THR A 131 6.62 -6.29 -8.84
C THR A 131 6.36 -7.41 -9.84
N ALA A 132 5.21 -7.41 -10.53
CA ALA A 132 4.87 -8.45 -11.51
C ALA A 132 5.83 -8.48 -12.71
N PRO A 133 6.04 -9.67 -13.34
CA PRO A 133 6.97 -9.85 -14.47
C PRO A 133 6.75 -8.86 -15.60
N LEU A 134 5.48 -8.60 -15.95
CA LEU A 134 5.11 -7.68 -17.02
C LEU A 134 5.65 -6.26 -16.79
N PHE A 135 5.52 -5.76 -15.56
CA PHE A 135 6.01 -4.43 -15.20
C PHE A 135 7.53 -4.38 -15.16
N ARG A 136 8.17 -5.41 -14.62
CA ARG A 136 9.64 -5.50 -14.60
C ARG A 136 10.22 -5.47 -16.01
N GLN A 137 9.64 -6.24 -16.93
CA GLN A 137 10.14 -6.43 -18.29
C GLN A 137 9.83 -5.26 -19.22
N LEU A 138 8.59 -4.74 -19.20
CA LEU A 138 8.10 -3.79 -20.21
C LEU A 138 8.14 -2.35 -19.72
N VAL A 139 7.86 -2.10 -18.44
CA VAL A 139 7.77 -0.75 -17.88
C VAL A 139 9.12 -0.32 -17.31
N PHE A 140 9.63 -1.05 -16.35
CA PHE A 140 10.91 -0.71 -15.70
C PHE A 140 12.11 -1.14 -16.50
N ARG A 141 12.01 -2.25 -17.23
CA ARG A 141 13.13 -2.91 -17.94
C ARG A 141 14.27 -3.24 -16.98
N GLN A 142 13.92 -3.77 -15.82
CA GLN A 142 14.81 -4.07 -14.70
C GLN A 142 14.72 -5.52 -14.28
N SER A 143 15.81 -6.04 -13.74
CA SER A 143 15.89 -7.36 -13.11
C SER A 143 15.13 -7.38 -11.77
N LYS A 144 14.95 -8.57 -11.20
CA LYS A 144 14.40 -8.72 -9.85
C LYS A 144 15.25 -7.99 -8.80
N GLU A 145 16.56 -8.11 -8.91
CA GLU A 145 17.55 -7.50 -8.01
C GLU A 145 17.46 -5.97 -8.05
N GLU A 146 17.32 -5.38 -9.24
CA GLU A 146 17.17 -3.94 -9.42
C GLU A 146 15.84 -3.43 -8.84
N ILE A 147 14.74 -4.19 -8.98
CA ILE A 147 13.46 -3.87 -8.36
C ILE A 147 13.53 -3.96 -6.83
N VAL A 148 14.24 -4.94 -6.27
CA VAL A 148 14.51 -5.01 -4.83
C VAL A 148 15.31 -3.78 -4.38
N GLN A 149 16.37 -3.40 -5.12
CA GLN A 149 17.16 -2.20 -4.77
C GLN A 149 16.35 -0.91 -4.84
N LEU A 150 15.41 -0.79 -5.78
CA LEU A 150 14.48 0.34 -5.86
C LEU A 150 13.66 0.46 -4.57
N ALA A 151 13.02 -0.63 -4.13
CA ALA A 151 12.22 -0.66 -2.90
C ALA A 151 13.06 -0.39 -1.65
N VAL A 152 14.21 -1.05 -1.53
CA VAL A 152 15.16 -0.90 -0.41
C VAL A 152 15.68 0.53 -0.29
N SER A 153 16.06 1.16 -1.42
CA SER A 153 16.56 2.54 -1.42
C SER A 153 15.47 3.53 -0.98
N ALA A 154 14.24 3.36 -1.49
CA ALA A 154 13.10 4.18 -1.11
C ALA A 154 12.75 4.00 0.39
N THR A 155 12.79 2.75 0.89
CA THR A 155 12.55 2.46 2.31
C THR A 155 13.60 3.12 3.21
N ARG A 156 14.89 3.11 2.83
CA ARG A 156 15.95 3.82 3.58
C ARG A 156 15.69 5.32 3.65
N GLN A 157 15.27 5.94 2.55
CA GLN A 157 14.94 7.36 2.51
C GLN A 157 13.74 7.67 3.42
N ILE A 158 12.65 6.88 3.33
CA ILE A 158 11.47 7.05 4.20
C ILE A 158 11.86 6.89 5.66
N ARG A 159 12.66 5.88 6.00
CA ARG A 159 13.13 5.66 7.37
C ARG A 159 13.90 6.89 7.89
N ALA A 160 14.86 7.39 7.11
CA ALA A 160 15.64 8.57 7.48
C ALA A 160 14.77 9.82 7.69
N LEU A 161 13.76 10.01 6.83
CA LEU A 161 12.81 11.12 6.98
C LEU A 161 11.91 10.95 8.21
N CYS A 162 11.47 9.75 8.54
CA CYS A 162 10.72 9.48 9.77
C CYS A 162 11.57 9.78 11.01
N GLU A 163 12.84 9.35 11.00
CA GLU A 163 13.78 9.60 12.09
C GLU A 163 14.10 11.10 12.27
N ALA A 164 14.09 11.88 11.18
CA ALA A 164 14.27 13.32 11.21
C ALA A 164 13.03 14.08 11.77
N HIS A 165 11.86 13.42 11.82
CA HIS A 165 10.62 14.02 12.31
C HIS A 165 10.05 13.21 13.50
N PRO A 166 10.75 13.13 14.64
CA PRO A 166 10.39 12.27 15.78
C PRO A 166 9.12 12.70 16.51
N GLN A 167 8.62 13.90 16.25
CA GLN A 167 7.36 14.42 16.81
C GLN A 167 6.12 13.74 16.23
N THR A 168 6.22 13.11 15.05
CA THR A 168 5.15 12.37 14.41
C THR A 168 5.25 10.89 14.77
N ARG A 169 4.12 10.28 15.10
CA ARG A 169 4.04 8.84 15.30
C ARG A 169 3.87 8.15 13.94
N TRP A 170 4.95 7.60 13.44
CA TRP A 170 5.01 6.96 12.12
C TRP A 170 4.58 5.51 12.13
N CYS A 171 3.88 5.12 11.07
CA CYS A 171 3.75 3.74 10.60
C CYS A 171 4.22 3.69 9.14
N TYR A 172 4.80 2.59 8.74
CA TYR A 172 5.22 2.36 7.37
C TYR A 172 4.40 1.23 6.77
N GLU A 173 3.90 1.45 5.55
CA GLU A 173 3.25 0.40 4.78
C GLU A 173 4.00 0.21 3.46
N TYR A 174 4.20 -1.06 3.09
CA TYR A 174 4.80 -1.43 1.81
C TYR A 174 3.87 -2.33 1.01
N SER A 175 3.65 -1.96 -0.26
CA SER A 175 2.92 -2.76 -1.24
C SER A 175 3.84 -3.22 -2.36
N PRO A 176 4.10 -4.53 -2.50
CA PRO A 176 4.55 -5.10 -3.77
C PRO A 176 3.37 -5.06 -4.76
N GLU A 177 3.16 -3.90 -5.41
CA GLU A 177 2.03 -3.69 -6.30
C GLU A 177 1.97 -4.78 -7.37
N THR A 178 0.76 -5.15 -7.78
CA THR A 178 0.50 -6.33 -8.63
C THR A 178 0.93 -7.66 -7.99
N PHE A 179 0.87 -7.77 -6.66
CA PHE A 179 1.15 -9.00 -5.91
C PHE A 179 0.42 -10.22 -6.50
N CYS A 180 -0.83 -10.04 -6.93
CA CYS A 180 -1.62 -11.12 -7.54
C CYS A 180 -1.00 -11.74 -8.80
N PHE A 181 -0.05 -11.07 -9.45
CA PHE A 181 0.71 -11.56 -10.61
C PHE A 181 2.19 -11.79 -10.32
N THR A 182 2.63 -11.45 -9.13
CA THR A 182 4.04 -11.59 -8.74
C THR A 182 4.32 -13.02 -8.32
N GLU A 183 5.48 -13.54 -8.67
CA GLU A 183 5.91 -14.86 -8.21
C GLU A 183 5.99 -14.88 -6.68
N PRO A 184 5.40 -15.89 -6.00
CA PRO A 184 5.32 -15.92 -4.53
C PRO A 184 6.68 -15.74 -3.84
N ASP A 185 7.71 -16.43 -4.33
CA ASP A 185 9.07 -16.34 -3.77
C ASP A 185 9.68 -14.94 -3.95
N PHE A 186 9.38 -14.29 -5.06
CA PHE A 186 9.85 -12.92 -5.30
C PHE A 186 9.12 -11.89 -4.43
N ALA A 187 7.83 -12.08 -4.22
CA ALA A 187 7.05 -11.25 -3.29
C ALA A 187 7.61 -11.35 -1.86
N LEU A 188 7.95 -12.56 -1.41
CA LEU A 188 8.64 -12.77 -0.13
C LEU A 188 10.00 -12.08 -0.11
N GLN A 189 10.85 -12.33 -1.11
CA GLN A 189 12.19 -11.76 -1.19
C GLN A 189 12.20 -10.24 -1.06
N ILE A 190 11.34 -9.54 -1.80
CA ILE A 190 11.29 -8.08 -1.76
C ILE A 190 10.73 -7.55 -0.44
N CYS A 191 9.69 -8.19 0.11
CA CYS A 191 9.11 -7.78 1.40
C CYS A 191 10.08 -8.02 2.56
N GLU A 192 10.84 -9.14 2.57
CA GLU A 192 11.90 -9.38 3.56
C GLU A 192 12.99 -8.33 3.46
N ALA A 193 13.48 -8.02 2.25
CA ALA A 193 14.51 -7.00 2.05
C ALA A 193 14.06 -5.60 2.51
N VAL A 194 12.80 -5.25 2.29
CA VAL A 194 12.20 -4.00 2.77
C VAL A 194 12.07 -4.02 4.31
N ALA A 195 11.63 -5.13 4.89
CA ALA A 195 11.49 -5.29 6.32
C ALA A 195 12.86 -5.27 7.04
N ASP A 196 13.91 -5.82 6.42
CA ASP A 196 15.28 -5.74 6.92
C ASP A 196 15.79 -4.30 7.05
N VAL A 197 15.40 -3.44 6.10
CA VAL A 197 15.76 -2.01 6.15
C VAL A 197 14.90 -1.26 7.16
N TRP A 198 13.59 -1.54 7.21
CA TRP A 198 12.70 -0.85 8.14
C TRP A 198 12.94 -1.26 9.58
N GLU A 199 13.27 -2.53 9.84
CA GLU A 199 13.44 -3.15 11.16
C GLU A 199 12.17 -2.98 12.03
N PRO A 200 11.06 -3.63 11.65
CA PRO A 200 9.78 -3.44 12.33
C PRO A 200 9.84 -3.83 13.81
N SER A 201 9.16 -3.03 14.64
CA SER A 201 9.04 -3.26 16.08
C SER A 201 7.75 -2.62 16.61
N SER A 202 7.43 -2.83 17.87
CA SER A 202 6.28 -2.14 18.51
C SER A 202 6.41 -0.62 18.50
N ALA A 203 7.63 -0.08 18.53
CA ALA A 203 7.91 1.34 18.42
C ALA A 203 7.98 1.84 16.96
N ARG A 204 8.22 0.94 16.02
CA ARG A 204 8.32 1.24 14.58
C ARG A 204 7.49 0.24 13.79
N PRO A 205 6.15 0.39 13.81
CA PRO A 205 5.23 -0.55 13.18
C PRO A 205 5.38 -0.55 11.65
N MET A 206 5.10 -1.71 11.06
CA MET A 206 5.09 -1.92 9.62
C MET A 206 3.85 -2.71 9.22
N ILE A 207 3.32 -2.41 8.05
CA ILE A 207 2.26 -3.14 7.38
C ILE A 207 2.80 -3.63 6.04
N ILE A 208 2.55 -4.88 5.72
CA ILE A 208 2.71 -5.41 4.35
C ILE A 208 1.32 -5.50 3.74
N ASN A 209 1.06 -4.73 2.71
CA ASN A 209 -0.16 -4.82 1.93
C ASN A 209 0.07 -5.74 0.73
N LEU A 210 -0.77 -6.74 0.56
CA LEU A 210 -0.71 -7.73 -0.52
C LEU A 210 -1.89 -7.48 -1.47
N PRO A 211 -1.77 -6.55 -2.44
CA PRO A 211 -2.93 -6.08 -3.18
C PRO A 211 -3.35 -7.06 -4.30
N ALA A 212 -4.66 -7.34 -4.38
CA ALA A 212 -5.29 -7.86 -5.58
C ALA A 212 -5.54 -6.68 -6.54
N THR A 213 -4.47 -6.09 -7.07
CA THR A 213 -4.51 -4.90 -7.94
C THR A 213 -5.46 -5.09 -9.12
N VAL A 214 -5.57 -6.32 -9.61
CA VAL A 214 -6.56 -6.77 -10.60
C VAL A 214 -7.09 -8.13 -10.16
N GLU A 215 -8.39 -8.31 -10.17
CA GLU A 215 -9.05 -9.58 -9.89
C GLU A 215 -8.82 -10.56 -11.05
N VAL A 216 -7.77 -11.36 -10.97
CA VAL A 216 -7.32 -12.24 -12.06
C VAL A 216 -7.43 -13.72 -11.76
N ASN A 217 -7.61 -14.07 -10.50
CA ASN A 217 -7.76 -15.44 -10.05
C ASN A 217 -9.01 -15.59 -9.19
N THR A 218 -9.35 -16.82 -8.85
CA THR A 218 -10.46 -17.10 -7.95
C THR A 218 -10.08 -16.80 -6.52
N PRO A 219 -11.05 -16.47 -5.62
CA PRO A 219 -10.77 -16.10 -4.23
C PRO A 219 -9.97 -17.14 -3.45
N ASN A 220 -10.18 -18.43 -3.74
CA ASN A 220 -9.44 -19.52 -3.10
C ASN A 220 -7.96 -19.53 -3.50
N VAL A 221 -7.62 -19.20 -4.74
CA VAL A 221 -6.21 -19.08 -5.17
C VAL A 221 -5.55 -17.89 -4.50
N TYR A 222 -6.26 -16.75 -4.41
CA TYR A 222 -5.74 -15.59 -3.69
C TYR A 222 -5.55 -15.87 -2.20
N ALA A 223 -6.48 -16.59 -1.56
CA ALA A 223 -6.34 -17.03 -0.18
C ALA A 223 -5.12 -17.95 0.02
N ASP A 224 -4.86 -18.85 -0.94
CA ASP A 224 -3.63 -19.65 -0.94
C ASP A 224 -2.36 -18.79 -1.06
N GLN A 225 -2.37 -17.74 -1.89
CA GLN A 225 -1.24 -16.79 -2.00
C GLN A 225 -0.98 -16.08 -0.66
N ILE A 226 -2.04 -15.60 -0.01
CA ILE A 226 -1.93 -14.94 1.30
C ILE A 226 -1.40 -15.92 2.37
N GLU A 227 -1.97 -17.13 2.45
CA GLU A 227 -1.51 -18.12 3.42
C GLU A 227 -0.06 -18.53 3.17
N TYR A 228 0.33 -18.74 1.90
CA TYR A 228 1.71 -19.02 1.53
C TYR A 228 2.64 -17.90 2.01
N PHE A 229 2.30 -16.65 1.72
CA PHE A 229 3.08 -15.49 2.17
C PHE A 229 3.20 -15.44 3.69
N CYS A 230 2.09 -15.55 4.42
CA CYS A 230 2.09 -15.48 5.88
C CYS A 230 2.88 -16.61 6.55
N ARG A 231 2.96 -17.79 5.91
CA ARG A 231 3.74 -18.92 6.46
C ARG A 231 5.25 -18.77 6.26
N HIS A 232 5.67 -18.03 5.25
CA HIS A 232 7.09 -17.94 4.86
C HIS A 232 7.72 -16.59 5.17
N PHE A 233 6.92 -15.56 5.43
CA PHE A 233 7.43 -14.27 5.85
C PHE A 233 7.94 -14.36 7.29
N SER A 234 9.19 -13.92 7.53
CA SER A 234 9.90 -14.19 8.77
C SER A 234 9.51 -13.30 9.97
N ARG A 235 8.60 -12.34 9.77
CA ARG A 235 8.28 -11.30 10.76
C ARG A 235 6.79 -11.19 11.05
#